data_bc1bc444a36f1ec57736eef4b2f3ca6c
#
_entry.id   bc1bc444a36f1ec57736eef4b2f3ca6c
#
_cell.length_a   1.000
_cell.length_b   1.000
_cell.length_c   1.000
_cell.angle_alpha   90.00
_cell.angle_beta   90.00
_cell.angle_gamma   90.00
#
_symmetry.space_group_name_H-M   'P 1'
#
loop_
_entity.id
_entity.type
_entity.pdbx_description
1 polymer ?
#
loop_
_entity_poly.entity_id
_entity_poly.type
_entity_poly.pdbx_seq_one_letter_code
_entity_poly.pdbx_strand_id
1 'polypeptide(L)'
;IPNVAVFDTAFHSTMPPKAFMYAIPYEYYEKYGVRRYGFHGTSHKYVSYRAAEYLEEPIDRLKLITCHLGNGSSIAAVDQGKVVDTSMGMTPLAGLMMGTRCGDIDPSVVNYLKYTLNITGHQLDEILNKKSGLLGVSGVSSDKRDVEAAAAAGNPRAQLASDMLNYQIKKTIGSYIAAMGGVDAIVFTGGIG
;
A
#
# COMPACT_ATOMS: atom_id res chain seq x y z
N ILE A 1 27.20 22.65 -5.48
CA ILE A 1 25.84 22.33 -5.95
C ILE A 1 24.99 22.06 -4.71
N PRO A 2 23.86 22.75 -4.52
CA PRO A 2 22.96 22.49 -3.40
C PRO A 2 22.42 21.05 -3.45
N ASN A 3 22.40 20.36 -2.31
CA ASN A 3 21.77 19.05 -2.16
C ASN A 3 20.40 19.24 -1.48
N VAL A 4 19.34 18.66 -2.05
CA VAL A 4 17.99 18.74 -1.51
C VAL A 4 17.52 17.32 -1.23
N ALA A 5 17.17 17.03 0.03
CA ALA A 5 16.58 15.76 0.41
C ALA A 5 15.05 15.82 0.20
N VAL A 6 14.53 14.82 -0.48
CA VAL A 6 13.07 14.60 -0.64
C VAL A 6 12.70 13.30 0.06
N PHE A 7 11.88 13.40 1.10
CA PHE A 7 11.48 12.24 1.89
C PHE A 7 10.20 11.62 1.33
N ASP A 8 10.23 10.32 1.07
CA ASP A 8 9.11 9.57 0.51
C ASP A 8 7.88 9.51 1.44
N THR A 9 8.07 9.79 2.72
CA THR A 9 7.02 9.85 3.74
C THR A 9 6.43 11.26 3.93
N ALA A 10 7.03 12.31 3.36
CA ALA A 10 6.71 13.70 3.70
C ALA A 10 5.26 14.09 3.36
N PHE A 11 4.73 13.62 2.22
CA PHE A 11 3.35 13.92 1.82
C PHE A 11 2.31 13.36 2.80
N HIS A 12 2.66 12.26 3.50
CA HIS A 12 1.78 11.59 4.47
C HIS A 12 1.84 12.21 5.89
N SER A 13 2.65 13.26 6.11
CA SER A 13 2.80 13.90 7.43
C SER A 13 1.52 14.56 7.94
N THR A 14 0.55 14.80 7.06
CA THR A 14 -0.75 15.40 7.40
C THR A 14 -1.77 14.42 7.95
N MET A 15 -1.48 13.11 7.97
CA MET A 15 -2.40 12.11 8.54
C MET A 15 -2.75 12.42 9.99
N PRO A 16 -4.05 12.37 10.36
CA PRO A 16 -4.46 12.56 11.74
C PRO A 16 -4.08 11.37 12.64
N PRO A 17 -3.95 11.56 13.97
CA PRO A 17 -3.59 10.49 14.91
C PRO A 17 -4.43 9.23 14.78
N LYS A 18 -5.74 9.35 14.58
CA LYS A 18 -6.67 8.21 14.39
C LYS A 18 -6.36 7.34 13.17
N ALA A 19 -5.62 7.87 12.18
CA ALA A 19 -5.23 7.13 10.97
C ALA A 19 -3.80 6.57 11.08
N PHE A 20 -2.89 7.27 11.75
CA PHE A 20 -1.50 6.81 11.83
C PHE A 20 -1.18 5.93 13.04
N MET A 21 -2.00 5.96 14.11
CA MET A 21 -1.73 5.16 15.31
C MET A 21 -2.06 3.69 15.10
N TYR A 22 -1.22 2.81 15.63
CA TYR A 22 -1.56 1.41 15.82
C TYR A 22 -2.21 1.20 17.18
N ALA A 23 -3.18 0.29 17.27
CA ALA A 23 -3.89 -0.05 18.52
C ALA A 23 -3.04 -0.98 19.41
N ILE A 24 -1.85 -0.53 19.78
CA ILE A 24 -0.90 -1.16 20.70
C ILE A 24 -0.57 -0.18 21.83
N PRO A 25 0.11 -0.58 22.91
CA PRO A 25 0.40 0.33 24.02
C PRO A 25 1.00 1.66 23.52
N TYR A 26 0.40 2.77 23.95
CA TYR A 26 0.69 4.13 23.47
C TYR A 26 2.17 4.52 23.66
N GLU A 27 2.81 3.97 24.70
CA GLU A 27 4.23 4.20 24.98
C GLU A 27 5.17 3.81 23.82
N TYR A 28 4.77 2.87 22.96
CA TYR A 28 5.60 2.51 21.79
C TYR A 28 5.62 3.61 20.73
N TYR A 29 4.54 4.36 20.62
CA TYR A 29 4.53 5.57 19.81
C TYR A 29 5.42 6.66 20.42
N GLU A 30 5.25 6.94 21.73
CA GLU A 30 5.99 8.02 22.41
C GLU A 30 7.50 7.76 22.45
N LYS A 31 7.92 6.53 22.79
CA LYS A 31 9.32 6.20 23.00
C LYS A 31 10.07 5.82 21.73
N TYR A 32 9.37 5.21 20.78
CA TYR A 32 10.02 4.57 19.62
C TYR A 32 9.46 5.06 18.27
N GLY A 33 8.47 5.95 18.26
CA GLY A 33 7.85 6.45 17.04
C GLY A 33 7.11 5.37 16.24
N VAL A 34 6.57 4.34 16.90
CA VAL A 34 5.85 3.25 16.23
C VAL A 34 4.49 3.78 15.77
N ARG A 35 4.41 4.07 14.47
CA ARG A 35 3.22 4.59 13.81
C ARG A 35 3.24 4.27 12.32
N ARG A 36 2.11 4.50 11.63
CA ARG A 36 2.06 4.53 10.17
C ARG A 36 2.74 5.79 9.64
N TYR A 37 3.65 5.62 8.68
CA TYR A 37 4.33 6.73 7.97
C TYR A 37 3.84 6.86 6.54
N GLY A 38 3.61 5.74 5.84
CA GLY A 38 3.29 5.70 4.43
C GLY A 38 4.51 5.94 3.53
N PHE A 39 4.37 5.57 2.27
CA PHE A 39 5.45 5.66 1.27
C PHE A 39 4.88 6.04 -0.08
N HIS A 40 5.72 6.15 -1.10
CA HIS A 40 5.37 6.69 -2.42
C HIS A 40 4.82 8.13 -2.37
N GLY A 41 5.19 8.90 -1.34
CA GLY A 41 4.63 10.21 -1.08
C GLY A 41 4.84 11.20 -2.23
N THR A 42 6.01 11.17 -2.87
CA THR A 42 6.29 11.99 -4.05
C THR A 42 5.35 11.67 -5.22
N SER A 43 5.08 10.38 -5.46
CA SER A 43 4.14 9.94 -6.48
C SER A 43 2.70 10.36 -6.15
N HIS A 44 2.23 10.04 -4.94
CA HIS A 44 0.89 10.42 -4.49
C HIS A 44 0.66 11.93 -4.57
N LYS A 45 1.63 12.73 -4.14
CA LYS A 45 1.59 14.19 -4.27
C LYS A 45 1.46 14.61 -5.72
N TYR A 46 2.37 14.14 -6.58
CA TYR A 46 2.39 14.53 -7.99
C TYR A 46 1.08 14.23 -8.70
N VAL A 47 0.58 12.99 -8.60
CA VAL A 47 -0.64 12.60 -9.32
C VAL A 47 -1.90 13.27 -8.74
N SER A 48 -1.92 13.63 -7.45
CA SER A 48 -3.02 14.39 -6.87
C SER A 48 -3.12 15.79 -7.47
N TYR A 49 -1.99 16.50 -7.59
CA TYR A 49 -1.99 17.83 -8.23
C TYR A 49 -2.29 17.75 -9.72
N ARG A 50 -1.76 16.72 -10.41
CA ARG A 50 -2.10 16.52 -11.84
C ARG A 50 -3.57 16.19 -12.05
N ALA A 51 -4.20 15.45 -11.15
CA ALA A 51 -5.63 15.18 -11.19
C ALA A 51 -6.45 16.47 -11.02
N ALA A 52 -6.07 17.34 -10.07
CA ALA A 52 -6.72 18.62 -9.87
C ALA A 52 -6.62 19.53 -11.12
N GLU A 53 -5.43 19.61 -11.73
CA GLU A 53 -5.24 20.32 -13.00
C GLU A 53 -6.11 19.74 -14.13
N TYR A 54 -6.19 18.41 -14.26
CA TYR A 54 -6.99 17.75 -15.29
C TYR A 54 -8.49 17.95 -15.09
N LEU A 55 -8.95 18.02 -13.84
CA LEU A 55 -10.35 18.27 -13.48
C LEU A 55 -10.72 19.78 -13.54
N GLU A 56 -9.73 20.64 -13.75
CA GLU A 56 -9.88 22.11 -13.70
C GLU A 56 -10.48 22.61 -12.37
N GLU A 57 -10.18 21.88 -11.27
CA GLU A 57 -10.67 22.20 -9.93
C GLU A 57 -9.51 22.40 -8.94
N PRO A 58 -9.63 23.34 -8.00
CA PRO A 58 -8.64 23.52 -6.94
C PRO A 58 -8.53 22.27 -6.07
N ILE A 59 -7.31 21.85 -5.76
CA ILE A 59 -7.05 20.62 -4.98
C ILE A 59 -7.66 20.69 -3.57
N ASP A 60 -7.83 21.86 -3.00
CA ASP A 60 -8.45 22.10 -1.70
C ASP A 60 -9.98 21.93 -1.69
N ARG A 61 -10.58 21.59 -2.84
CA ARG A 61 -12.01 21.24 -2.97
C ARG A 61 -12.23 19.75 -3.29
N LEU A 62 -11.15 19.00 -3.54
CA LEU A 62 -11.22 17.64 -4.05
C LEU A 62 -10.94 16.59 -2.97
N LYS A 63 -11.68 15.49 -3.04
CA LYS A 63 -11.42 14.23 -2.37
C LYS A 63 -10.90 13.23 -3.40
N LEU A 64 -9.63 12.88 -3.31
CA LEU A 64 -8.97 12.01 -4.26
C LEU A 64 -8.51 10.71 -3.60
N ILE A 65 -8.59 9.62 -4.35
CA ILE A 65 -7.90 8.38 -4.00
C ILE A 65 -6.84 8.13 -5.05
N THR A 66 -5.59 8.08 -4.66
CA THR A 66 -4.46 7.83 -5.55
C THR A 66 -3.92 6.42 -5.35
N CYS A 67 -3.88 5.64 -6.43
CA CYS A 67 -3.46 4.24 -6.45
C CYS A 67 -2.12 4.15 -7.18
N HIS A 68 -1.01 4.12 -6.43
CA HIS A 68 0.31 3.82 -6.98
C HIS A 68 0.49 2.31 -7.00
N LEU A 69 0.34 1.69 -8.17
CA LEU A 69 0.37 0.24 -8.35
C LEU A 69 1.57 -0.16 -9.22
N GLY A 70 2.60 -0.65 -8.57
CA GLY A 70 3.82 -1.17 -9.18
C GLY A 70 4.23 -2.48 -8.50
N ASN A 71 5.50 -2.86 -8.60
CA ASN A 71 6.01 -3.99 -7.82
C ASN A 71 5.91 -3.73 -6.30
N GLY A 72 6.10 -2.46 -5.86
CA GLY A 72 5.57 -1.94 -4.61
C GLY A 72 4.27 -1.18 -4.89
N SER A 73 3.24 -1.37 -4.06
CA SER A 73 1.92 -0.78 -4.27
C SER A 73 1.39 -0.11 -3.01
N SER A 74 0.80 1.06 -3.17
CA SER A 74 0.08 1.74 -2.10
C SER A 74 -1.10 2.55 -2.64
N ILE A 75 -2.07 2.79 -1.77
CA ILE A 75 -3.22 3.67 -2.02
C ILE A 75 -3.21 4.74 -0.95
N ALA A 76 -3.48 5.98 -1.31
CA ALA A 76 -3.62 7.10 -0.38
C ALA A 76 -4.96 7.80 -0.57
N ALA A 77 -5.57 8.17 0.55
CA ALA A 77 -6.75 9.02 0.63
C ALA A 77 -6.28 10.46 0.80
N VAL A 78 -6.63 11.32 -0.14
CA VAL A 78 -6.24 12.74 -0.16
C VAL A 78 -7.49 13.59 -0.10
N ASP A 79 -7.69 14.27 1.00
CA ASP A 79 -8.81 15.18 1.22
C ASP A 79 -8.30 16.61 1.27
N GLN A 80 -8.76 17.44 0.33
CA GLN A 80 -8.38 18.85 0.23
C GLN A 80 -6.85 19.06 0.17
N GLY A 81 -6.17 18.22 -0.62
CA GLY A 81 -4.72 18.27 -0.79
C GLY A 81 -3.89 17.68 0.35
N LYS A 82 -4.53 17.13 1.39
CA LYS A 82 -3.88 16.52 2.56
C LYS A 82 -4.14 15.03 2.59
N VAL A 83 -3.10 14.24 2.82
CA VAL A 83 -3.26 12.80 3.07
C VAL A 83 -3.95 12.61 4.41
N VAL A 84 -5.07 11.89 4.41
CA VAL A 84 -5.84 11.54 5.61
C VAL A 84 -5.70 10.07 5.98
N ASP A 85 -5.31 9.21 5.05
CA ASP A 85 -4.95 7.81 5.27
C ASP A 85 -4.09 7.28 4.12
N THR A 86 -3.36 6.18 4.36
CA THR A 86 -2.58 5.46 3.35
C THR A 86 -2.41 4.00 3.70
N SER A 87 -2.23 3.13 2.71
CA SER A 87 -2.19 1.68 2.92
C SER A 87 -0.86 1.16 3.47
N MET A 88 0.29 1.73 3.08
CA MET A 88 1.57 1.34 3.66
C MET A 88 1.68 1.84 5.11
N GLY A 89 2.39 1.08 5.94
CA GLY A 89 2.44 1.28 7.39
C GLY A 89 3.70 2.00 7.88
N MET A 90 4.26 1.48 8.97
CA MET A 90 5.58 1.88 9.47
C MET A 90 6.68 1.52 8.47
N THR A 91 6.46 0.47 7.70
CA THR A 91 7.33 0.00 6.62
C THR A 91 6.54 -0.15 5.32
N PRO A 92 7.21 -0.29 4.16
CA PRO A 92 6.52 -0.53 2.88
C PRO A 92 5.96 -1.95 2.72
N LEU A 93 5.94 -2.76 3.79
CA LEU A 93 5.40 -4.14 3.77
C LEU A 93 3.88 -4.17 3.92
N ALA A 94 3.33 -3.32 4.81
CA ALA A 94 1.89 -3.29 5.12
C ALA A 94 1.03 -2.80 3.93
N GLY A 95 -0.24 -3.08 3.99
CA GLY A 95 -1.24 -2.64 3.02
C GLY A 95 -1.56 -3.71 1.98
N LEU A 96 -1.51 -3.33 0.71
CA LEU A 96 -1.84 -4.22 -0.40
C LEU A 96 -0.83 -5.36 -0.54
N MET A 97 -1.32 -6.49 -1.01
CA MET A 97 -0.48 -7.51 -1.63
C MET A 97 0.29 -6.88 -2.80
N MET A 98 1.57 -7.22 -2.95
CA MET A 98 2.46 -6.63 -3.95
C MET A 98 3.15 -7.73 -4.77
N GLY A 99 4.12 -7.39 -5.59
CA GLY A 99 4.84 -8.38 -6.39
C GLY A 99 5.44 -9.51 -5.55
N THR A 100 6.16 -9.16 -4.47
CA THR A 100 6.83 -10.11 -3.57
C THR A 100 6.46 -9.93 -2.09
N ARG A 101 5.78 -8.85 -1.71
CA ARG A 101 5.39 -8.52 -0.33
C ARG A 101 3.99 -9.02 -0.03
N CYS A 102 3.79 -9.54 1.19
CA CYS A 102 2.49 -10.09 1.58
C CYS A 102 1.38 -9.05 1.75
N GLY A 103 1.72 -7.80 2.06
CA GLY A 103 0.74 -6.82 2.54
C GLY A 103 0.26 -7.13 3.96
N ASP A 104 -0.96 -6.71 4.28
CA ASP A 104 -1.56 -6.94 5.60
C ASP A 104 -1.85 -8.42 5.83
N ILE A 105 -1.40 -8.91 6.97
CA ILE A 105 -1.71 -10.26 7.48
C ILE A 105 -2.06 -10.17 8.96
N ASP A 106 -2.71 -11.22 9.49
CA ASP A 106 -2.89 -11.38 10.94
C ASP A 106 -1.51 -11.49 11.62
N PRO A 107 -1.17 -10.66 12.62
CA PRO A 107 0.09 -10.73 13.35
C PRO A 107 0.38 -12.10 13.95
N SER A 108 -0.64 -12.87 14.30
CA SER A 108 -0.49 -14.22 14.85
C SER A 108 0.07 -15.22 13.82
N VAL A 109 -0.18 -15.00 12.53
CA VAL A 109 0.42 -15.81 11.46
C VAL A 109 1.94 -15.70 11.46
N VAL A 110 2.49 -14.52 11.79
CA VAL A 110 3.94 -14.29 11.91
C VAL A 110 4.56 -15.22 12.95
N ASN A 111 3.98 -15.27 14.13
CA ASN A 111 4.45 -16.15 15.20
C ASN A 111 4.22 -17.63 14.86
N TYR A 112 3.06 -17.98 14.33
CA TYR A 112 2.74 -19.35 13.93
C TYR A 112 3.77 -19.91 12.94
N LEU A 113 4.07 -19.16 11.88
CA LEU A 113 5.06 -19.56 10.87
C LEU A 113 6.47 -19.68 11.47
N LYS A 114 6.86 -18.73 12.32
CA LYS A 114 8.17 -18.75 12.98
C LYS A 114 8.38 -20.04 13.79
N TYR A 115 7.39 -20.43 14.57
CA TYR A 115 7.47 -21.64 15.39
C TYR A 115 7.31 -22.93 14.58
N THR A 116 6.33 -22.97 13.67
CA THR A 116 6.06 -24.17 12.85
C THR A 116 7.22 -24.53 11.93
N LEU A 117 7.85 -23.52 11.32
CA LEU A 117 8.97 -23.71 10.41
C LEU A 117 10.33 -23.71 11.13
N ASN A 118 10.37 -23.43 12.43
CA ASN A 118 11.57 -23.26 13.23
C ASN A 118 12.59 -22.31 12.58
N ILE A 119 12.12 -21.13 12.15
CA ILE A 119 12.92 -20.13 11.44
C ILE A 119 13.19 -18.89 12.31
N THR A 120 14.27 -18.17 11.97
CA THR A 120 14.61 -16.89 12.61
C THR A 120 13.69 -15.76 12.18
N GLY A 121 13.68 -14.66 12.94
CA GLY A 121 12.95 -13.44 12.51
C GLY A 121 13.43 -12.90 11.16
N HIS A 122 14.73 -12.97 10.87
CA HIS A 122 15.28 -12.55 9.58
C HIS A 122 14.78 -13.42 8.40
N GLN A 123 14.74 -14.74 8.59
CA GLN A 123 14.19 -15.65 7.57
C GLN A 123 12.70 -15.41 7.32
N LEU A 124 11.95 -15.12 8.40
CA LEU A 124 10.55 -14.77 8.27
C LEU A 124 10.34 -13.43 7.55
N ASP A 125 11.14 -12.41 7.89
CA ASP A 125 11.12 -11.12 7.19
C ASP A 125 11.40 -11.31 5.69
N GLU A 126 12.34 -12.17 5.33
CA GLU A 126 12.62 -12.51 3.94
C GLU A 126 11.43 -13.17 3.23
N ILE A 127 10.71 -14.07 3.92
CA ILE A 127 9.48 -14.68 3.39
C ILE A 127 8.43 -13.61 3.10
N LEU A 128 8.16 -12.73 4.07
CA LEU A 128 7.10 -11.73 3.96
C LEU A 128 7.40 -10.65 2.92
N ASN A 129 8.67 -10.28 2.75
CA ASN A 129 9.08 -9.20 1.84
C ASN A 129 9.46 -9.67 0.43
N LYS A 130 10.01 -10.90 0.27
CA LYS A 130 10.63 -11.34 -0.99
C LYS A 130 10.02 -12.59 -1.61
N LYS A 131 9.26 -13.39 -0.84
CA LYS A 131 8.74 -14.70 -1.28
C LYS A 131 7.21 -14.79 -1.22
N SER A 132 6.55 -13.70 -0.94
CA SER A 132 5.09 -13.57 -0.79
C SER A 132 4.47 -12.85 -2.00
N GLY A 133 3.32 -12.25 -1.83
CA GLY A 133 2.64 -11.47 -2.84
C GLY A 133 2.23 -12.27 -4.07
N LEU A 134 2.25 -11.62 -5.24
CA LEU A 134 1.94 -12.27 -6.51
C LEU A 134 2.81 -13.49 -6.75
N LEU A 135 4.11 -13.37 -6.49
CA LEU A 135 5.06 -14.48 -6.62
C LEU A 135 4.69 -15.66 -5.72
N GLY A 136 4.45 -15.40 -4.45
CA GLY A 136 4.20 -16.45 -3.45
C GLY A 136 2.86 -17.19 -3.69
N VAL A 137 1.82 -16.46 -4.05
CA VAL A 137 0.49 -17.04 -4.30
C VAL A 137 0.43 -17.73 -5.65
N SER A 138 0.86 -17.08 -6.72
CA SER A 138 0.82 -17.65 -8.07
C SER A 138 1.80 -18.82 -8.26
N GLY A 139 2.98 -18.69 -7.63
CA GLY A 139 4.12 -19.58 -7.88
C GLY A 139 4.74 -19.37 -9.28
N VAL A 140 4.43 -18.25 -9.96
CA VAL A 140 4.86 -17.96 -11.34
C VAL A 140 5.87 -16.81 -11.35
N SER A 141 5.44 -15.61 -10.99
CA SER A 141 6.24 -14.39 -11.11
C SER A 141 5.76 -13.31 -10.14
N SER A 142 6.63 -12.34 -9.86
CA SER A 142 6.25 -11.10 -9.20
C SER A 142 5.68 -10.05 -10.18
N ASP A 143 5.85 -10.27 -11.48
CA ASP A 143 5.31 -9.39 -12.52
C ASP A 143 3.85 -9.75 -12.82
N LYS A 144 2.96 -8.76 -12.70
CA LYS A 144 1.53 -8.95 -12.92
C LYS A 144 1.22 -9.44 -14.34
N ARG A 145 2.00 -9.03 -15.35
CA ARG A 145 1.81 -9.44 -16.75
C ARG A 145 2.01 -10.94 -16.93
N ASP A 146 3.06 -11.49 -16.29
CA ASP A 146 3.34 -12.92 -16.32
C ASP A 146 2.24 -13.72 -15.60
N VAL A 147 1.77 -13.18 -14.46
CA VAL A 147 0.68 -13.80 -13.68
C VAL A 147 -0.61 -13.80 -14.48
N GLU A 148 -0.97 -12.71 -15.16
CA GLU A 148 -2.16 -12.62 -16.01
C GLU A 148 -2.05 -13.55 -17.22
N ALA A 149 -0.90 -13.64 -17.86
CA ALA A 149 -0.67 -14.58 -18.95
C ALA A 149 -0.84 -16.03 -18.50
N ALA A 150 -0.31 -16.39 -17.32
CA ALA A 150 -0.47 -17.73 -16.75
C ALA A 150 -1.92 -18.02 -16.37
N ALA A 151 -2.65 -17.03 -15.83
CA ALA A 151 -4.07 -17.16 -15.52
C ALA A 151 -4.90 -17.39 -16.79
N ALA A 152 -4.64 -16.64 -17.85
CA ALA A 152 -5.27 -16.81 -19.16
C ALA A 152 -4.98 -18.18 -19.79
N ALA A 153 -3.81 -18.77 -19.48
CA ALA A 153 -3.43 -20.12 -19.86
C ALA A 153 -4.05 -21.22 -18.95
N GLY A 154 -4.91 -20.86 -18.00
CA GLY A 154 -5.64 -21.79 -17.14
C GLY A 154 -4.95 -22.13 -15.81
N ASN A 155 -3.91 -21.39 -15.39
CA ASN A 155 -3.28 -21.61 -14.07
C ASN A 155 -4.17 -21.06 -12.94
N PRO A 156 -4.75 -21.92 -12.08
CA PRO A 156 -5.71 -21.48 -11.07
C PRO A 156 -5.09 -20.65 -9.95
N ARG A 157 -3.80 -20.87 -9.62
CA ARG A 157 -3.10 -20.07 -8.61
C ARG A 157 -2.76 -18.68 -9.13
N ALA A 158 -2.43 -18.56 -10.41
CA ALA A 158 -2.20 -17.27 -11.05
C ALA A 158 -3.52 -16.46 -11.10
N GLN A 159 -4.64 -17.09 -11.44
CA GLN A 159 -5.96 -16.47 -11.37
C GLN A 159 -6.28 -16.00 -9.96
N LEU A 160 -6.10 -16.87 -8.95
CA LEU A 160 -6.30 -16.50 -7.54
C LEU A 160 -5.46 -15.31 -7.11
N ALA A 161 -4.16 -15.27 -7.48
CA ALA A 161 -3.27 -14.17 -7.15
C ALA A 161 -3.75 -12.83 -7.74
N SER A 162 -4.21 -12.85 -8.99
CA SER A 162 -4.79 -11.68 -9.66
C SER A 162 -6.08 -11.22 -8.97
N ASP A 163 -6.97 -12.15 -8.64
CA ASP A 163 -8.24 -11.86 -7.97
C ASP A 163 -8.02 -11.29 -6.56
N MET A 164 -7.06 -11.83 -5.80
CA MET A 164 -6.68 -11.32 -4.47
C MET A 164 -6.19 -9.88 -4.54
N LEU A 165 -5.31 -9.56 -5.49
CA LEU A 165 -4.81 -8.19 -5.66
C LEU A 165 -5.95 -7.23 -6.01
N ASN A 166 -6.76 -7.56 -7.00
CA ASN A 166 -7.89 -6.74 -7.43
C ASN A 166 -8.93 -6.54 -6.31
N TYR A 167 -9.20 -7.60 -5.53
CA TYR A 167 -10.09 -7.53 -4.38
C TYR A 167 -9.57 -6.58 -3.29
N GLN A 168 -8.26 -6.66 -2.96
CA GLN A 168 -7.66 -5.79 -1.95
C GLN A 168 -7.64 -4.33 -2.39
N ILE A 169 -7.34 -4.04 -3.66
CA ILE A 169 -7.42 -2.69 -4.23
C ILE A 169 -8.85 -2.14 -4.07
N LYS A 170 -9.85 -2.89 -4.54
CA LYS A 170 -11.27 -2.50 -4.44
C LYS A 170 -11.70 -2.26 -3.00
N LYS A 171 -11.33 -3.14 -2.08
CA LYS A 171 -11.64 -3.05 -0.65
C LYS A 171 -11.01 -1.80 -0.04
N THR A 172 -9.74 -1.51 -0.33
CA THR A 172 -9.03 -0.35 0.19
C THR A 172 -9.63 0.96 -0.34
N ILE A 173 -9.93 1.03 -1.64
CA ILE A 173 -10.65 2.17 -2.23
C ILE A 173 -11.98 2.40 -1.51
N GLY A 174 -12.78 1.34 -1.33
CA GLY A 174 -14.07 1.44 -0.62
C GLY A 174 -13.94 1.94 0.81
N SER A 175 -12.92 1.47 1.56
CA SER A 175 -12.64 1.94 2.92
C SER A 175 -12.28 3.43 2.97
N TYR A 176 -11.52 3.92 2.00
CA TYR A 176 -11.12 5.33 1.92
C TYR A 176 -12.26 6.25 1.46
N ILE A 177 -13.13 5.77 0.57
CA ILE A 177 -14.38 6.48 0.24
C ILE A 177 -15.20 6.69 1.52
N ALA A 178 -15.36 5.64 2.33
CA ALA A 178 -16.08 5.73 3.60
C ALA A 178 -15.37 6.66 4.60
N ALA A 179 -14.04 6.57 4.73
CA ALA A 179 -13.26 7.40 5.65
C ALA A 179 -13.33 8.91 5.32
N MET A 180 -13.38 9.26 4.03
CA MET A 180 -13.49 10.65 3.57
C MET A 180 -14.95 11.13 3.42
N GLY A 181 -15.94 10.23 3.51
CA GLY A 181 -17.34 10.57 3.26
C GLY A 181 -17.62 10.92 1.79
N GLY A 182 -16.93 10.26 0.86
CA GLY A 182 -17.07 10.44 -0.58
C GLY A 182 -15.73 10.47 -1.30
N VAL A 183 -15.78 10.56 -2.63
CA VAL A 183 -14.62 10.69 -3.52
C VAL A 183 -15.04 11.39 -4.80
N ASP A 184 -14.20 12.32 -5.29
CA ASP A 184 -14.44 13.02 -6.56
C ASP A 184 -13.74 12.31 -7.72
N ALA A 185 -12.52 11.77 -7.47
CA ALA A 185 -11.80 11.00 -8.47
C ALA A 185 -10.89 9.94 -7.85
N ILE A 186 -10.67 8.86 -8.64
CA ILE A 186 -9.71 7.80 -8.34
C ILE A 186 -8.64 7.85 -9.43
N VAL A 187 -7.38 7.96 -9.01
CA VAL A 187 -6.24 8.14 -9.91
C VAL A 187 -5.36 6.91 -9.84
N PHE A 188 -5.11 6.28 -10.98
CA PHE A 188 -4.22 5.14 -11.10
C PHE A 188 -2.88 5.58 -11.68
N THR A 189 -1.78 5.04 -11.15
CA THR A 189 -0.41 5.28 -11.60
C THR A 189 0.51 4.11 -11.25
N GLY A 190 1.71 4.10 -11.80
CA GLY A 190 2.64 2.98 -11.71
C GLY A 190 2.49 2.00 -12.88
N GLY A 191 3.33 0.96 -12.92
CA GLY A 191 3.34 0.02 -14.05
C GLY A 191 2.16 -0.96 -14.11
N ILE A 192 1.34 -1.03 -13.05
CA ILE A 192 0.14 -1.89 -12.94
C ILE A 192 -1.13 -1.04 -12.98
N GLY A 193 -1.03 0.21 -12.56
CA GLY A 193 -2.13 1.17 -12.48
C GLY A 193 -2.54 1.84 -13.78
#